data_d92b8807aead9ee9e87f8c050dc0ed18
#
_entry.id   d92b8807aead9ee9e87f8c050dc0ed18
#
_cell.length_a   1.000
_cell.length_b   1.000
_cell.length_c   1.000
_cell.angle_alpha   90.00
_cell.angle_beta   90.00
_cell.angle_gamma   90.00
#
_symmetry.space_group_name_H-M   'P 1'
#
loop_
_entity.id
_entity.type
_entity.pdbx_description
1 polymer ?
#
loop_
_entity_poly.entity_id
_entity_poly.type
_entity_poly.pdbx_seq_one_letter_code
_entity_poly.pdbx_strand_id
1 'polypeptide(L)'
;MPTAHIDTFARDNLPPPAQQPDFLFDLPELQFPAQLNCATELLDRHVREGRGDRLCVQGHKDRWAYRDLWERANQIANVLVNEMGLVPGNRVLLHAPNTPMMVACWFGIVKAGGIVVATMPLLRAK
;
A
#
# COMPACT_ATOMS: atom_id res chain seq x y z
N MET A 1 -2.56 -5.00 19.48
CA MET A 1 -3.60 -4.29 18.70
C MET A 1 -4.32 -5.29 17.80
N PRO A 2 -5.63 -5.19 17.58
CA PRO A 2 -6.31 -6.03 16.62
C PRO A 2 -5.77 -5.76 15.19
N THR A 3 -5.76 -6.77 14.33
CA THR A 3 -5.35 -6.65 12.94
C THR A 3 -6.37 -7.35 12.05
N ALA A 4 -6.54 -6.84 10.83
CA ALA A 4 -7.32 -7.50 9.78
C ALA A 4 -6.49 -8.54 9.00
N HIS A 5 -5.20 -8.68 9.30
CA HIS A 5 -4.34 -9.67 8.66
C HIS A 5 -4.68 -11.08 9.13
N ILE A 6 -4.87 -11.97 8.17
CA ILE A 6 -5.05 -13.41 8.40
C ILE A 6 -3.68 -14.07 8.57
N ASP A 7 -2.70 -13.69 7.72
CA ASP A 7 -1.30 -14.05 7.92
C ASP A 7 -0.67 -13.06 8.91
N THR A 8 -0.40 -13.50 10.11
CA THR A 8 0.15 -12.68 11.20
C THR A 8 1.66 -12.73 11.31
N PHE A 9 2.35 -13.44 10.40
CA PHE A 9 3.81 -13.66 10.48
C PHE A 9 4.60 -12.36 10.71
N ALA A 10 4.31 -11.30 9.95
CA ALA A 10 5.06 -10.05 10.10
C ALA A 10 4.87 -9.42 11.48
N ARG A 11 3.68 -9.49 12.03
CA ARG A 11 3.36 -8.99 13.36
C ARG A 11 4.01 -9.83 14.47
N ASP A 12 3.97 -11.15 14.33
CA ASP A 12 4.47 -12.08 15.36
C ASP A 12 5.99 -12.08 15.42
N ASN A 13 6.65 -11.56 14.38
CA ASN A 13 8.10 -11.42 14.29
C ASN A 13 8.60 -9.96 14.41
N LEU A 14 7.80 -9.06 14.96
CA LEU A 14 8.25 -7.71 15.28
C LEU A 14 9.30 -7.74 16.41
N PRO A 15 10.20 -6.73 16.47
CA PRO A 15 11.10 -6.56 17.61
C PRO A 15 10.34 -6.51 18.94
N PRO A 16 10.96 -6.93 20.04
CA PRO A 16 10.35 -6.81 21.36
C PRO A 16 9.88 -5.37 21.66
N PRO A 17 8.82 -5.16 22.45
CA PRO A 17 8.29 -3.83 22.76
C PRO A 17 9.35 -2.83 23.25
N ALA A 18 10.34 -3.30 24.02
CA ALA A 18 11.43 -2.46 24.51
C ALA A 18 12.38 -1.92 23.42
N GLN A 19 12.31 -2.47 22.21
CA GLN A 19 13.09 -2.03 21.04
C GLN A 19 12.22 -1.26 20.01
N GLN A 20 10.94 -1.10 20.29
CA GLN A 20 10.04 -0.34 19.43
C GLN A 20 10.03 1.13 19.85
N PRO A 21 9.81 2.07 18.90
CA PRO A 21 9.65 3.48 19.24
C PRO A 21 8.32 3.71 19.95
N ASP A 22 8.30 4.74 20.80
CA ASP A 22 7.05 5.27 21.31
C ASP A 22 6.32 6.05 20.22
N PHE A 23 5.09 5.65 19.91
CA PHE A 23 4.26 6.32 18.93
C PHE A 23 3.45 7.43 19.60
N LEU A 24 3.78 8.67 19.29
CA LEU A 24 3.08 9.85 19.82
C LEU A 24 2.02 10.30 18.83
N PHE A 25 0.76 9.99 19.12
CA PHE A 25 -0.40 10.37 18.32
C PHE A 25 -1.26 11.41 19.06
N ASP A 26 -0.64 12.41 19.69
CA ASP A 26 -1.31 13.39 20.55
C ASP A 26 -2.04 14.48 19.73
N LEU A 27 -1.63 14.68 18.47
CA LEU A 27 -2.26 15.68 17.60
C LEU A 27 -3.60 15.15 17.05
N PRO A 28 -4.63 16.02 16.95
CA PRO A 28 -5.93 15.62 16.37
C PRO A 28 -5.83 15.02 14.97
N GLU A 29 -4.89 15.51 14.15
CA GLU A 29 -4.64 15.03 12.79
C GLU A 29 -4.05 13.62 12.74
N LEU A 30 -3.48 13.13 13.84
CA LEU A 30 -2.88 11.81 13.99
C LEU A 30 -3.80 10.79 14.68
N GLN A 31 -5.05 11.16 14.92
CA GLN A 31 -6.06 10.26 15.48
C GLN A 31 -6.61 9.36 14.37
N PHE A 32 -6.01 8.19 14.22
CA PHE A 32 -6.40 7.22 13.20
C PHE A 32 -7.48 6.25 13.73
N PRO A 33 -8.43 5.81 12.89
CA PRO A 33 -9.40 4.81 13.27
C PRO A 33 -8.70 3.46 13.55
N ALA A 34 -9.33 2.62 14.37
CA ALA A 34 -8.80 1.31 14.73
C ALA A 34 -8.62 0.37 13.51
N GLN A 35 -9.38 0.61 12.45
CA GLN A 35 -9.26 -0.08 11.18
C GLN A 35 -9.08 0.95 10.07
N LEU A 36 -7.96 0.85 9.36
CA LEU A 36 -7.59 1.76 8.30
C LEU A 36 -6.90 0.99 7.17
N ASN A 37 -7.35 1.22 5.93
CA ASN A 37 -6.57 0.84 4.75
C ASN A 37 -6.03 2.13 4.12
N CYS A 38 -4.71 2.29 4.10
CA CYS A 38 -4.04 3.49 3.58
C CYS A 38 -4.39 3.75 2.11
N ALA A 39 -4.60 2.72 1.28
CA ALA A 39 -5.01 2.92 -0.10
C ALA A 39 -6.42 3.52 -0.20
N THR A 40 -7.33 3.15 0.69
CA THR A 40 -8.67 3.74 0.74
C THR A 40 -8.60 5.23 1.07
N GLU A 41 -7.80 5.62 2.06
CA GLU A 41 -7.67 7.02 2.47
C GLU A 41 -6.91 7.87 1.46
N LEU A 42 -5.79 7.36 0.95
CA LEU A 42 -4.89 8.13 0.09
C LEU A 42 -5.28 8.13 -1.39
N LEU A 43 -6.11 7.17 -1.82
CA LEU A 43 -6.48 7.01 -3.23
C LEU A 43 -7.99 7.00 -3.45
N ASP A 44 -8.71 6.03 -2.87
CA ASP A 44 -10.14 5.84 -3.16
C ASP A 44 -10.98 7.05 -2.74
N ARG A 45 -10.63 7.65 -1.62
CA ARG A 45 -11.28 8.85 -1.10
C ARG A 45 -11.30 9.99 -2.12
N HIS A 46 -10.18 10.24 -2.81
CA HIS A 46 -10.10 11.30 -3.82
C HIS A 46 -11.04 11.05 -5.00
N VAL A 47 -11.17 9.79 -5.44
CA VAL A 47 -12.11 9.44 -6.51
C VAL A 47 -13.55 9.60 -6.05
N ARG A 48 -13.89 9.09 -4.87
CA ARG A 48 -15.25 9.20 -4.29
C ARG A 48 -15.71 10.63 -4.07
N GLU A 49 -14.77 11.52 -3.70
CA GLU A 49 -15.07 12.94 -3.45
C GLU A 49 -15.00 13.81 -4.71
N GLY A 50 -15.01 13.20 -5.92
CA GLY A 50 -15.06 13.93 -7.19
C GLY A 50 -13.73 14.54 -7.63
N ARG A 51 -12.60 14.17 -7.01
CA ARG A 51 -11.27 14.66 -7.37
C ARG A 51 -10.49 13.68 -8.27
N GLY A 52 -11.20 12.71 -8.88
CA GLY A 52 -10.60 11.66 -9.68
C GLY A 52 -9.79 12.16 -10.88
N ASP A 53 -10.14 13.30 -11.45
CA ASP A 53 -9.49 13.84 -12.65
C ASP A 53 -8.26 14.73 -12.33
N ARG A 54 -7.95 14.94 -11.06
CA ARG A 54 -6.74 15.67 -10.66
C ARG A 54 -5.50 14.83 -10.92
N LEU A 55 -4.42 15.49 -11.38
CA LEU A 55 -3.11 14.84 -11.54
C LEU A 55 -2.66 14.28 -10.18
N CYS A 56 -2.30 13.00 -10.18
CA CYS A 56 -1.86 12.25 -9.01
C CYS A 56 -0.40 11.83 -9.11
N VAL A 57 0.00 11.24 -10.23
CA VAL A 57 1.36 10.74 -10.45
C VAL A 57 1.89 11.30 -11.76
N GLN A 58 3.10 11.85 -11.72
CA GLN A 58 3.81 12.30 -12.90
C GLN A 58 5.14 11.57 -13.03
N GLY A 59 5.27 10.77 -14.08
CA GLY A 59 6.52 10.16 -14.52
C GLY A 59 7.20 10.99 -15.63
N HIS A 60 8.26 10.43 -16.19
CA HIS A 60 8.97 11.09 -17.29
C HIS A 60 8.12 11.24 -18.55
N LYS A 61 7.34 10.20 -18.88
CA LYS A 61 6.45 10.15 -20.06
C LYS A 61 4.98 9.99 -19.71
N ASP A 62 4.66 9.67 -18.46
CA ASP A 62 3.32 9.33 -18.01
C ASP A 62 2.77 10.41 -17.09
N ARG A 63 1.50 10.71 -17.26
CA ARG A 63 0.74 11.57 -16.37
C ARG A 63 -0.57 10.87 -16.04
N TRP A 64 -0.73 10.47 -14.78
CA TRP A 64 -1.91 9.77 -14.31
C TRP A 64 -2.72 10.61 -13.33
N ALA A 65 -4.02 10.68 -13.56
CA ALA A 65 -4.96 11.20 -12.60
C ALA A 65 -5.21 10.19 -11.46
N TYR A 66 -5.89 10.63 -10.40
CA TYR A 66 -6.30 9.72 -9.32
C TYR A 66 -7.13 8.55 -9.83
N ARG A 67 -8.00 8.79 -10.81
CA ARG A 67 -8.83 7.75 -11.44
C ARG A 67 -7.98 6.70 -12.14
N ASP A 68 -6.98 7.12 -12.91
CA ASP A 68 -6.10 6.19 -13.63
C ASP A 68 -5.33 5.28 -12.65
N LEU A 69 -4.80 5.88 -11.58
CA LEU A 69 -4.09 5.14 -10.54
C LEU A 69 -5.04 4.19 -9.80
N TRP A 70 -6.24 4.65 -9.49
CA TRP A 70 -7.28 3.87 -8.81
C TRP A 70 -7.70 2.64 -9.62
N GLU A 71 -7.94 2.79 -10.93
CA GLU A 71 -8.31 1.68 -11.81
C GLU A 71 -7.20 0.62 -11.87
N ARG A 72 -5.94 1.05 -12.07
CA ARG A 72 -4.79 0.14 -12.10
C ARG A 72 -4.55 -0.56 -10.77
N ALA A 73 -4.65 0.17 -9.68
CA ALA A 73 -4.51 -0.42 -8.35
C ALA A 73 -5.58 -1.48 -8.07
N ASN A 74 -6.84 -1.25 -8.51
CA ASN A 74 -7.91 -2.23 -8.40
C ASN A 74 -7.65 -3.48 -9.25
N GLN A 75 -7.19 -3.31 -10.50
CA GLN A 75 -6.84 -4.44 -11.37
C GLN A 75 -5.74 -5.29 -10.75
N ILE A 76 -4.68 -4.65 -10.22
CA ILE A 76 -3.57 -5.35 -9.56
C ILE A 76 -4.07 -6.07 -8.29
N ALA A 77 -4.88 -5.41 -7.46
CA ALA A 77 -5.44 -6.04 -6.27
C ALA A 77 -6.29 -7.28 -6.62
N ASN A 78 -7.09 -7.20 -7.68
CA ASN A 78 -7.90 -8.34 -8.16
C ASN A 78 -7.02 -9.51 -8.62
N VAL A 79 -5.96 -9.25 -9.38
CA VAL A 79 -5.00 -10.30 -9.79
C VAL A 79 -4.35 -10.94 -8.57
N LEU A 80 -3.87 -10.13 -7.62
CA LEU A 80 -3.24 -10.64 -6.41
C LEU A 80 -4.16 -11.55 -5.60
N VAL A 81 -5.42 -11.17 -5.45
CA VAL A 81 -6.38 -11.94 -4.64
C VAL A 81 -6.92 -13.14 -5.41
N ASN A 82 -7.41 -12.94 -6.64
CA ASN A 82 -8.19 -13.95 -7.35
C ASN A 82 -7.33 -14.96 -8.12
N GLU A 83 -6.15 -14.54 -8.60
CA GLU A 83 -5.30 -15.40 -9.42
C GLU A 83 -4.06 -15.88 -8.66
N MET A 84 -3.50 -15.03 -7.79
CA MET A 84 -2.30 -15.38 -7.02
C MET A 84 -2.60 -15.88 -5.60
N GLY A 85 -3.88 -15.85 -5.18
CA GLY A 85 -4.31 -16.34 -3.87
C GLY A 85 -3.77 -15.55 -2.69
N LEU A 86 -3.50 -14.25 -2.86
CA LEU A 86 -3.01 -13.41 -1.78
C LEU A 86 -4.00 -13.38 -0.62
N VAL A 87 -3.49 -13.65 0.57
CA VAL A 87 -4.22 -13.55 1.83
C VAL A 87 -3.76 -12.29 2.57
N PRO A 88 -4.68 -11.50 3.18
CA PRO A 88 -4.29 -10.33 3.97
C PRO A 88 -3.18 -10.64 4.98
N GLY A 89 -2.12 -9.84 4.95
CA GLY A 89 -0.90 -10.05 5.75
C GLY A 89 0.25 -10.74 5.00
N ASN A 90 0.00 -11.32 3.82
CA ASN A 90 1.10 -11.83 2.98
C ASN A 90 2.04 -10.69 2.57
N ARG A 91 3.34 -10.99 2.51
CA ARG A 91 4.38 -10.06 2.03
C ARG A 91 4.51 -10.18 0.53
N VAL A 92 4.50 -9.03 -0.16
CA VAL A 92 4.69 -8.96 -1.61
C VAL A 92 5.97 -8.18 -1.89
N LEU A 93 6.95 -8.85 -2.48
CA LEU A 93 8.19 -8.20 -2.89
C LEU A 93 7.92 -7.33 -4.11
N LEU A 94 8.24 -6.04 -3.98
CA LEU A 94 8.14 -5.06 -5.04
C LEU A 94 9.55 -4.56 -5.40
N HIS A 95 10.07 -5.07 -6.51
CA HIS A 95 11.41 -4.76 -7.01
C HIS A 95 11.32 -4.19 -8.43
N ALA A 96 11.26 -2.87 -8.53
CA ALA A 96 11.10 -2.14 -9.78
C ALA A 96 11.64 -0.71 -9.68
N PRO A 97 11.98 -0.06 -10.80
CA PRO A 97 12.31 1.36 -10.80
C PRO A 97 11.09 2.21 -10.44
N ASN A 98 11.35 3.43 -9.97
CA ASN A 98 10.31 4.41 -9.60
C ASN A 98 9.55 4.88 -10.84
N THR A 99 8.47 4.22 -11.14
CA THR A 99 7.55 4.52 -12.25
C THR A 99 6.12 4.67 -11.73
N PRO A 100 5.20 5.28 -12.50
CA PRO A 100 3.79 5.30 -12.13
C PRO A 100 3.20 3.89 -11.89
N MET A 101 3.65 2.89 -12.65
CA MET A 101 3.23 1.50 -12.45
C MET A 101 3.71 0.95 -11.10
N MET A 102 4.91 1.30 -10.65
CA MET A 102 5.37 0.92 -9.30
C MET A 102 4.44 1.47 -8.22
N VAL A 103 3.97 2.70 -8.37
CA VAL A 103 2.99 3.32 -7.45
C VAL A 103 1.67 2.54 -7.49
N ALA A 104 1.19 2.16 -8.68
CA ALA A 104 -0.03 1.36 -8.81
C ALA A 104 0.11 -0.02 -8.16
N CYS A 105 1.26 -0.68 -8.30
CA CYS A 105 1.55 -1.95 -7.63
C CYS A 105 1.54 -1.78 -6.11
N TRP A 106 2.17 -0.73 -5.60
CA TRP A 106 2.19 -0.44 -4.17
C TRP A 106 0.76 -0.30 -3.61
N PHE A 107 -0.06 0.55 -4.25
CA PHE A 107 -1.46 0.73 -3.84
C PHE A 107 -2.30 -0.54 -4.02
N GLY A 108 -2.08 -1.30 -5.10
CA GLY A 108 -2.77 -2.57 -5.34
C GLY A 108 -2.50 -3.61 -4.26
N ILE A 109 -1.25 -3.75 -3.82
CA ILE A 109 -0.85 -4.64 -2.72
C ILE A 109 -1.54 -4.23 -1.42
N VAL A 110 -1.49 -2.93 -1.07
CA VAL A 110 -2.12 -2.42 0.15
C VAL A 110 -3.64 -2.59 0.10
N LYS A 111 -4.29 -2.35 -1.05
CA LYS A 111 -5.74 -2.59 -1.24
C LYS A 111 -6.12 -4.04 -1.00
N ALA A 112 -5.31 -4.96 -1.48
CA ALA A 112 -5.51 -6.40 -1.29
C ALA A 112 -5.25 -6.87 0.16
N GLY A 113 -4.80 -5.97 1.05
CA GLY A 113 -4.42 -6.31 2.42
C GLY A 113 -3.03 -6.91 2.54
N GLY A 114 -2.21 -6.85 1.48
CA GLY A 114 -0.83 -7.31 1.49
C GLY A 114 0.11 -6.31 2.16
N ILE A 115 1.27 -6.80 2.57
CA ILE A 115 2.38 -6.02 3.11
C ILE A 115 3.41 -5.79 2.02
N VAL A 116 3.65 -4.53 1.66
CA VAL A 116 4.64 -4.19 0.63
C VAL A 116 6.05 -4.31 1.19
N VAL A 117 6.89 -5.09 0.51
CA VAL A 117 8.34 -5.17 0.76
C VAL A 117 9.04 -4.56 -0.45
N ALA A 118 9.22 -3.25 -0.43
CA ALA A 118 9.85 -2.53 -1.53
C ALA A 118 11.37 -2.56 -1.39
N THR A 119 12.06 -2.90 -2.49
CA THR A 119 13.51 -2.96 -2.54
C THR A 119 14.07 -2.09 -3.65
N MET A 120 15.30 -1.62 -3.46
CA MET A 120 15.99 -0.80 -4.47
C MET A 120 16.29 -1.63 -5.73
N PRO A 121 16.04 -1.07 -6.94
CA PRO A 121 16.31 -1.78 -8.20
C PRO A 121 17.78 -2.16 -8.40
N LEU A 122 18.69 -1.49 -7.71
CA LEU A 122 20.14 -1.72 -7.80
C LEU A 122 20.64 -2.88 -6.93
N LEU A 123 19.79 -3.40 -6.03
CA LEU A 123 20.18 -4.57 -5.24
C LEU A 123 20.40 -5.79 -6.15
N ARG A 124 21.51 -6.45 -5.96
CA ARG A 124 21.91 -7.66 -6.68
C ARG A 124 22.26 -8.76 -5.68
N ALA A 125 22.06 -10.01 -6.09
CA ALA A 125 22.65 -11.14 -5.38
C ALA A 125 24.18 -10.99 -5.40
N LYS A 126 24.81 -11.30 -4.26
CA LYS A 126 26.26 -11.39 -4.17
C LYS A 126 26.74 -12.69 -4.79
#